data_586cc664fdca538f7bcbb3af94a53be9
#
_entry.id   586cc664fdca538f7bcbb3af94a53be9
#
_cell.length_a   1.000
_cell.length_b   1.000
_cell.length_c   1.000
_cell.angle_alpha   90.00
_cell.angle_beta   90.00
_cell.angle_gamma   90.00
#
_symmetry.space_group_name_H-M   'P 1'
#
loop_
_entity.id
_entity.type
_entity.pdbx_description
1 polymer ?
#
loop_
_entity_poly.entity_id
_entity_poly.type
_entity_poly.pdbx_seq_one_letter_code
_entity_poly.pdbx_strand_id
1 'polypeptide(L)'
;MPKAFSTFDNLLFFHQPLDNDDYVQLIGLNGRNREYRYIKKSYIDYPANFNHYKVFVPKANGSGSLGERLSMPLIGTPLIGHTDTFLSIGDFEYESEAESCLKYIKTKFARVMLGILKVTQDNTRGKWRFVPLQDFSASSDIDWSKSVSDIDSQLYSKYGLSDDEIEFIERNVKPMD
;
A
#
# COMPACT_ATOMS: atom_id res chain seq x y z
N MET A 1 -8.74 13.80 -10.78
CA MET A 1 -7.46 14.34 -10.27
C MET A 1 -6.40 14.28 -11.35
N PRO A 2 -5.50 15.24 -11.42
CA PRO A 2 -4.43 15.22 -12.41
C PRO A 2 -3.61 13.94 -12.26
N LYS A 3 -3.37 13.25 -13.37
CA LYS A 3 -2.70 11.95 -13.42
C LYS A 3 -1.23 12.01 -12.98
N ALA A 4 -0.65 13.17 -12.92
CA ALA A 4 0.73 13.34 -12.56
C ALA A 4 1.00 14.77 -12.12
N PHE A 5 2.05 14.93 -11.33
CA PHE A 5 2.57 16.24 -11.00
C PHE A 5 2.87 17.11 -12.23
N SER A 6 3.25 16.48 -13.35
CA SER A 6 3.59 17.18 -14.61
C SER A 6 2.48 18.08 -15.17
N THR A 7 1.20 17.80 -14.90
CA THR A 7 0.08 18.61 -15.43
C THR A 7 -0.02 19.97 -14.74
N PHE A 8 0.37 20.06 -13.47
CA PHE A 8 0.27 21.29 -12.66
C PHE A 8 1.60 21.59 -11.95
N ASP A 9 2.72 21.15 -12.54
CA ASP A 9 4.05 21.44 -12.02
C ASP A 9 4.26 22.97 -12.00
N ASN A 10 4.76 23.46 -10.87
CA ASN A 10 4.95 24.89 -10.58
C ASN A 10 3.68 25.77 -10.60
N LEU A 11 2.49 25.16 -10.70
CA LEU A 11 1.20 25.88 -10.54
C LEU A 11 0.52 25.51 -9.23
N LEU A 12 0.39 24.21 -8.94
CA LEU A 12 -0.20 23.67 -7.72
C LEU A 12 0.79 22.83 -6.94
N PHE A 13 1.73 22.15 -7.63
CA PHE A 13 2.71 21.27 -7.05
C PHE A 13 4.11 21.89 -7.17
N PHE A 14 4.83 21.94 -6.08
CA PHE A 14 6.12 22.59 -5.98
C PHE A 14 7.18 21.62 -5.46
N HIS A 15 8.43 21.83 -5.86
CA HIS A 15 9.58 21.06 -5.34
C HIS A 15 9.88 21.41 -3.88
N GLN A 16 9.57 22.65 -3.47
CA GLN A 16 9.71 23.17 -2.11
C GLN A 16 8.63 24.22 -1.85
N PRO A 17 8.26 24.51 -0.60
CA PRO A 17 7.40 25.64 -0.27
C PRO A 17 7.92 26.94 -0.88
N LEU A 18 7.03 27.76 -1.42
CA LEU A 18 7.40 29.03 -2.08
C LEU A 18 7.40 30.24 -1.15
N ASP A 19 6.62 30.17 -0.08
CA ASP A 19 6.36 31.24 0.87
C ASP A 19 6.17 30.70 2.28
N ASN A 20 5.70 31.51 3.21
CA ASN A 20 5.43 31.11 4.59
C ASN A 20 4.03 30.49 4.78
N ASP A 21 3.31 30.18 3.71
CA ASP A 21 2.04 29.46 3.79
C ASP A 21 2.24 28.02 4.28
N ASP A 22 1.16 27.43 4.74
CA ASP A 22 1.14 26.05 5.24
C ASP A 22 1.09 25.08 4.04
N TYR A 23 2.16 24.31 3.87
CA TYR A 23 2.28 23.29 2.81
C TYR A 23 2.28 21.90 3.39
N VAL A 24 1.78 20.95 2.60
CA VAL A 24 1.88 19.52 2.88
C VAL A 24 2.56 18.81 1.73
N GLN A 25 3.19 17.69 2.06
CA GLN A 25 3.88 16.87 1.07
C GLN A 25 2.98 15.74 0.56
N LEU A 26 2.99 15.52 -0.74
CA LEU A 26 2.29 14.42 -1.40
C LEU A 26 3.27 13.57 -2.19
N ILE A 27 3.10 12.24 -2.10
CA ILE A 27 3.70 11.31 -3.05
C ILE A 27 2.81 11.18 -4.29
N GLY A 28 3.40 11.13 -5.45
CA GLY A 28 2.69 10.94 -6.72
C GLY A 28 3.62 10.44 -7.81
N LEU A 29 3.10 10.36 -9.04
CA LEU A 29 3.89 10.00 -10.21
C LEU A 29 4.15 11.24 -11.07
N ASN A 30 5.40 11.39 -11.50
CA ASN A 30 5.82 12.24 -12.58
C ASN A 30 6.33 11.37 -13.73
N GLY A 31 5.48 11.17 -14.75
CA GLY A 31 5.71 10.14 -15.73
C GLY A 31 5.70 8.74 -15.09
N ARG A 32 6.85 8.05 -15.08
CA ARG A 32 7.03 6.74 -14.44
C ARG A 32 7.72 6.80 -13.08
N ASN A 33 8.21 7.98 -12.68
CA ASN A 33 8.98 8.17 -11.47
C ASN A 33 8.06 8.55 -10.30
N ARG A 34 8.35 8.01 -9.13
CA ARG A 34 7.74 8.46 -7.88
C ARG A 34 8.48 9.68 -7.38
N GLU A 35 7.73 10.70 -7.05
CA GLU A 35 8.27 11.94 -6.55
C GLU A 35 7.41 12.48 -5.42
N TYR A 36 8.02 13.32 -4.60
CA TYR A 36 7.34 14.11 -3.60
C TYR A 36 7.24 15.55 -4.05
N ARG A 37 6.06 16.13 -3.85
CA ARG A 37 5.77 17.54 -4.15
C ARG A 37 5.03 18.17 -3.00
N TYR A 38 5.17 19.47 -2.88
CA TYR A 38 4.44 20.29 -1.93
C TYR A 38 3.22 20.91 -2.59
N ILE A 39 2.12 21.00 -1.84
CA ILE A 39 0.89 21.69 -2.22
C ILE A 39 0.41 22.50 -1.02
N LYS A 40 -0.21 23.66 -1.26
CA LYS A 40 -0.82 24.44 -0.17
C LYS A 40 -1.88 23.61 0.54
N LYS A 41 -1.83 23.59 1.85
CA LYS A 41 -2.72 22.85 2.73
C LYS A 41 -4.20 23.18 2.47
N SER A 42 -4.49 24.43 2.13
CA SER A 42 -5.84 24.92 1.82
C SER A 42 -6.46 24.33 0.54
N TYR A 43 -5.68 23.64 -0.29
CA TYR A 43 -6.16 23.13 -1.58
C TYR A 43 -6.57 21.64 -1.53
N ILE A 44 -6.42 20.98 -0.39
CA ILE A 44 -6.73 19.55 -0.26
C ILE A 44 -7.58 19.26 0.97
N ASP A 45 -8.47 18.28 0.82
CA ASP A 45 -9.13 17.63 1.93
C ASP A 45 -8.24 16.49 2.46
N TYR A 46 -8.19 16.33 3.77
CA TYR A 46 -7.35 15.33 4.41
C TYR A 46 -8.13 14.02 4.61
N PRO A 47 -7.57 12.87 4.19
CA PRO A 47 -8.10 11.59 4.62
C PRO A 47 -7.93 11.41 6.13
N ALA A 48 -8.76 10.56 6.75
CA ALA A 48 -8.72 10.32 8.20
C ALA A 48 -7.31 9.91 8.70
N ASN A 49 -6.60 9.10 7.90
CA ASN A 49 -5.27 8.61 8.23
C ASN A 49 -4.11 9.57 7.87
N PHE A 50 -4.39 10.85 7.61
CA PHE A 50 -3.35 11.80 7.22
C PHE A 50 -2.31 12.00 8.32
N ASN A 51 -2.73 12.04 9.57
CA ASN A 51 -1.87 12.30 10.73
C ASN A 51 -1.18 11.04 11.29
N HIS A 52 -1.42 9.87 10.68
CA HIS A 52 -0.93 8.59 11.15
C HIS A 52 -0.05 7.90 10.11
N TYR A 53 0.62 6.82 10.53
CA TYR A 53 1.34 5.94 9.62
C TYR A 53 0.37 5.12 8.77
N LYS A 54 0.75 4.78 7.55
CA LYS A 54 -0.02 4.04 6.56
C LYS A 54 0.90 3.38 5.55
N VAL A 55 0.34 2.51 4.72
CA VAL A 55 1.07 1.93 3.59
C VAL A 55 0.51 2.49 2.28
N PHE A 56 1.36 3.09 1.46
CA PHE A 56 1.00 3.52 0.11
C PHE A 56 1.19 2.38 -0.89
N VAL A 57 0.15 2.10 -1.66
CA VAL A 57 0.15 1.08 -2.71
C VAL A 57 -0.23 1.72 -4.04
N PRO A 58 0.54 1.55 -5.12
CA PRO A 58 0.17 2.06 -6.43
C PRO A 58 -1.17 1.48 -6.91
N LYS A 59 -2.02 2.34 -7.49
CA LYS A 59 -3.28 1.91 -8.11
C LYS A 59 -3.06 1.12 -9.39
N ALA A 60 -2.07 1.46 -10.19
CA ALA A 60 -1.71 0.69 -11.37
C ALA A 60 -0.65 -0.34 -11.01
N ASN A 61 -0.95 -1.62 -11.20
CA ASN A 61 -0.06 -2.71 -10.85
C ASN A 61 -0.28 -3.92 -11.74
N GLY A 62 0.77 -4.34 -12.41
CA GLY A 62 0.85 -5.60 -13.15
C GLY A 62 -0.21 -5.77 -14.23
N SER A 63 -0.64 -7.02 -14.43
CA SER A 63 -1.58 -7.45 -15.48
C SER A 63 -2.94 -7.90 -14.95
N GLY A 64 -3.07 -8.10 -13.64
CA GLY A 64 -4.22 -8.75 -13.00
C GLY A 64 -4.05 -10.26 -12.86
N SER A 65 -2.85 -10.80 -13.03
CA SER A 65 -2.56 -12.21 -12.76
C SER A 65 -2.71 -12.52 -11.26
N LEU A 66 -3.18 -13.71 -10.94
CA LEU A 66 -3.37 -14.15 -9.57
C LEU A 66 -2.05 -14.07 -8.79
N GLY A 67 -2.07 -13.43 -7.64
CA GLY A 67 -0.92 -13.35 -6.74
C GLY A 67 0.29 -12.59 -7.30
N GLU A 68 0.11 -11.77 -8.34
CA GLU A 68 1.20 -10.99 -8.93
C GLU A 68 1.91 -10.09 -7.90
N ARG A 69 3.17 -9.75 -8.18
CA ARG A 69 3.93 -8.83 -7.32
C ARG A 69 3.32 -7.42 -7.38
N LEU A 70 3.21 -6.79 -6.23
CA LEU A 70 2.81 -5.39 -6.14
C LEU A 70 3.97 -4.47 -6.53
N SER A 71 3.67 -3.37 -7.20
CA SER A 71 4.66 -2.35 -7.56
C SER A 71 5.12 -1.61 -6.31
N MET A 72 6.14 -2.15 -5.63
CA MET A 72 6.85 -1.51 -4.51
C MET A 72 5.96 -0.67 -3.56
N PRO A 73 5.12 -1.28 -2.73
CA PRO A 73 4.43 -0.55 -1.67
C PRO A 73 5.45 0.05 -0.69
N LEU A 74 5.09 1.16 -0.04
CA LEU A 74 5.99 1.88 0.87
C LEU A 74 5.23 2.45 2.07
N ILE A 75 5.94 2.68 3.16
CA ILE A 75 5.40 3.32 4.35
C ILE A 75 5.20 4.81 4.07
N GLY A 76 4.01 5.30 4.39
CA GLY A 76 3.68 6.71 4.43
C GLY A 76 3.72 7.20 5.88
N THR A 77 4.60 8.15 6.16
CA THR A 77 4.70 8.77 7.48
C THR A 77 3.55 9.76 7.73
N PRO A 78 3.30 10.17 8.98
CA PRO A 78 2.36 11.23 9.29
C PRO A 78 2.60 12.49 8.45
N LEU A 79 1.53 13.21 8.14
CA LEU A 79 1.52 14.46 7.37
C LEU A 79 1.94 14.35 5.90
N ILE A 80 2.17 13.13 5.40
CA ILE A 80 2.37 12.88 3.97
C ILE A 80 1.10 12.29 3.38
N GLY A 81 0.58 12.92 2.35
CA GLY A 81 -0.55 12.44 1.54
C GLY A 81 -0.10 11.79 0.23
N HIS A 82 -1.07 11.47 -0.62
CA HIS A 82 -0.79 10.91 -1.95
C HIS A 82 -1.74 11.47 -3.01
N THR A 83 -1.30 11.46 -4.26
CA THR A 83 -2.16 11.72 -5.42
C THR A 83 -3.03 10.50 -5.73
N ASP A 84 -3.96 10.66 -6.68
CA ASP A 84 -4.84 9.56 -7.12
C ASP A 84 -4.10 8.36 -7.76
N THR A 85 -2.79 8.42 -7.89
CA THR A 85 -1.97 7.31 -8.39
C THR A 85 -1.66 6.25 -7.34
N PHE A 86 -1.99 6.51 -6.07
CA PHE A 86 -1.82 5.60 -4.94
C PHE A 86 -3.14 5.36 -4.20
N LEU A 87 -3.14 4.30 -3.40
CA LEU A 87 -4.05 4.06 -2.29
C LEU A 87 -3.27 4.18 -0.99
N SER A 88 -3.93 4.57 0.10
CA SER A 88 -3.41 4.40 1.46
C SER A 88 -4.16 3.29 2.17
N ILE A 89 -3.43 2.40 2.83
CA ILE A 89 -3.95 1.29 3.64
C ILE A 89 -3.49 1.51 5.08
N GLY A 90 -4.42 1.36 6.01
CA GLY A 90 -4.16 1.50 7.44
C GLY A 90 -4.30 2.94 7.94
N ASP A 91 -4.35 3.03 9.26
CA ASP A 91 -4.45 4.24 10.07
C ASP A 91 -3.75 3.92 11.39
N PHE A 92 -2.41 3.90 11.37
CA PHE A 92 -1.58 3.34 12.42
C PHE A 92 -0.95 4.44 13.26
N GLU A 93 -0.99 4.25 14.57
CA GLU A 93 -0.35 5.17 15.51
C GLU A 93 1.17 5.00 15.50
N TYR A 94 1.66 3.76 15.31
CA TYR A 94 3.07 3.40 15.33
C TYR A 94 3.58 2.96 13.96
N GLU A 95 4.83 3.31 13.66
CA GLU A 95 5.50 2.90 12.42
C GLU A 95 5.61 1.37 12.31
N SER A 96 5.85 0.68 13.43
CA SER A 96 5.95 -0.77 13.48
C SER A 96 4.67 -1.50 13.02
N GLU A 97 3.50 -0.90 13.23
CA GLU A 97 2.23 -1.44 12.72
C GLU A 97 2.13 -1.27 11.19
N ALA A 98 2.59 -0.13 10.67
CA ALA A 98 2.69 0.09 9.23
C ALA A 98 3.70 -0.85 8.56
N GLU A 99 4.82 -1.14 9.23
CA GLU A 99 5.80 -2.15 8.78
C GLU A 99 5.19 -3.56 8.74
N SER A 100 4.43 -3.94 9.76
CA SER A 100 3.70 -5.21 9.84
C SER A 100 2.68 -5.32 8.69
N CYS A 101 1.89 -4.27 8.47
CA CYS A 101 0.97 -4.18 7.35
C CYS A 101 1.70 -4.25 6.00
N LEU A 102 2.85 -3.60 5.85
CA LEU A 102 3.67 -3.66 4.64
C LEU A 102 4.16 -5.08 4.37
N LYS A 103 4.60 -5.83 5.39
CA LYS A 103 4.95 -7.25 5.26
C LYS A 103 3.74 -8.08 4.86
N TYR A 104 2.59 -7.87 5.51
CA TYR A 104 1.35 -8.58 5.22
C TYR A 104 0.94 -8.46 3.75
N ILE A 105 0.88 -7.25 3.20
CA ILE A 105 0.46 -7.05 1.81
C ILE A 105 1.46 -7.61 0.78
N LYS A 106 2.70 -7.89 1.20
CA LYS A 106 3.71 -8.58 0.38
C LYS A 106 3.56 -10.10 0.41
N THR A 107 2.86 -10.67 1.40
CA THR A 107 2.67 -12.12 1.51
C THR A 107 2.00 -12.70 0.26
N LYS A 108 2.28 -13.95 -0.04
CA LYS A 108 1.60 -14.69 -1.11
C LYS A 108 0.11 -14.81 -0.79
N PHE A 109 -0.23 -15.08 0.48
CA PHE A 109 -1.60 -15.16 0.96
C PHE A 109 -2.40 -13.89 0.63
N ALA A 110 -1.96 -12.73 1.07
CA ALA A 110 -2.68 -11.46 0.84
C ALA A 110 -2.82 -11.14 -0.66
N ARG A 111 -1.78 -11.44 -1.46
CA ARG A 111 -1.82 -11.21 -2.91
C ARG A 111 -2.72 -12.16 -3.65
N VAL A 112 -2.86 -13.42 -3.21
CA VAL A 112 -3.85 -14.36 -3.75
C VAL A 112 -5.26 -13.86 -3.44
N MET A 113 -5.53 -13.48 -2.18
CA MET A 113 -6.83 -12.94 -1.79
C MET A 113 -7.19 -11.65 -2.57
N LEU A 114 -6.22 -10.77 -2.79
CA LEU A 114 -6.40 -9.61 -3.67
C LEU A 114 -6.70 -10.04 -5.12
N GLY A 115 -6.01 -11.06 -5.61
CA GLY A 115 -6.14 -11.57 -6.97
C GLY A 115 -7.53 -12.12 -7.30
N ILE A 116 -8.32 -12.52 -6.32
CA ILE A 116 -9.71 -13.01 -6.51
C ILE A 116 -10.57 -11.96 -7.23
N LEU A 117 -10.39 -10.68 -6.91
CA LEU A 117 -11.14 -9.58 -7.53
C LEU A 117 -10.34 -8.74 -8.51
N LYS A 118 -9.01 -8.85 -8.46
CA LYS A 118 -8.12 -8.07 -9.30
C LYS A 118 -7.81 -8.82 -10.60
N VAL A 119 -8.64 -8.59 -11.61
CA VAL A 119 -8.53 -9.21 -12.93
C VAL A 119 -7.94 -8.28 -14.00
N THR A 120 -7.50 -7.08 -13.61
CA THR A 120 -6.88 -6.06 -14.45
C THR A 120 -5.72 -5.41 -13.71
N GLN A 121 -4.98 -4.52 -14.37
CA GLN A 121 -3.93 -3.73 -13.71
C GLN A 121 -4.46 -2.80 -12.62
N ASP A 122 -5.74 -2.48 -12.59
CA ASP A 122 -6.31 -1.54 -11.63
C ASP A 122 -6.41 -2.16 -10.24
N ASN A 123 -5.79 -1.51 -9.28
CA ASN A 123 -5.79 -1.88 -7.87
C ASN A 123 -6.61 -0.85 -7.08
N THR A 124 -7.94 -0.93 -7.23
CA THR A 124 -8.86 -0.01 -6.55
C THR A 124 -9.23 -0.52 -5.16
N ARG A 125 -9.71 0.37 -4.29
CA ARG A 125 -10.12 0.04 -2.92
C ARG A 125 -11.09 -1.16 -2.85
N GLY A 126 -12.03 -1.27 -3.78
CA GLY A 126 -13.00 -2.38 -3.82
C GLY A 126 -12.39 -3.75 -4.05
N LYS A 127 -11.18 -3.83 -4.64
CA LYS A 127 -10.48 -5.10 -4.88
C LYS A 127 -9.94 -5.73 -3.59
N TRP A 128 -9.69 -4.93 -2.57
CA TRP A 128 -9.14 -5.37 -1.28
C TRP A 128 -10.16 -5.99 -0.33
N ARG A 129 -11.45 -6.00 -0.67
CA ARG A 129 -12.51 -6.44 0.25
C ARG A 129 -12.42 -7.91 0.68
N PHE A 130 -11.71 -8.77 -0.06
CA PHE A 130 -11.46 -10.17 0.30
C PHE A 130 -10.11 -10.39 0.98
N VAL A 131 -9.24 -9.38 1.02
CA VAL A 131 -8.01 -9.45 1.80
C VAL A 131 -8.39 -9.27 3.27
N PRO A 132 -8.24 -10.31 4.12
CA PRO A 132 -8.68 -10.23 5.51
C PRO A 132 -7.92 -9.16 6.28
N LEU A 133 -8.63 -8.39 7.08
CA LEU A 133 -8.01 -7.45 8.01
C LEU A 133 -7.29 -8.22 9.12
N GLN A 134 -6.05 -7.82 9.42
CA GLN A 134 -5.23 -8.38 10.49
C GLN A 134 -5.09 -7.39 11.64
N ASP A 135 -4.76 -7.89 12.82
CA ASP A 135 -4.17 -7.11 13.89
C ASP A 135 -2.67 -6.95 13.61
N PHE A 136 -2.19 -5.72 13.52
CA PHE A 136 -0.78 -5.39 13.27
C PHE A 136 -0.04 -4.94 14.53
N SER A 137 -0.73 -4.90 15.66
CA SER A 137 -0.16 -4.52 16.96
C SER A 137 0.75 -5.60 17.54
N ALA A 138 1.42 -5.26 18.62
CA ALA A 138 2.26 -6.21 19.36
C ALA A 138 1.47 -7.37 20.01
N SER A 139 0.14 -7.26 20.11
CA SER A 139 -0.74 -8.32 20.64
C SER A 139 -1.29 -9.26 19.56
N SER A 140 -0.86 -9.10 18.31
CA SER A 140 -1.29 -9.93 17.19
C SER A 140 -0.99 -11.43 17.41
N ASP A 141 -1.88 -12.27 16.89
CA ASP A 141 -1.67 -13.73 16.78
C ASP A 141 -0.66 -14.12 15.68
N ILE A 142 -0.21 -13.16 14.89
CA ILE A 142 0.84 -13.31 13.87
C ILE A 142 2.12 -12.64 14.39
N ASP A 143 3.24 -13.36 14.36
CA ASP A 143 4.56 -12.80 14.65
C ASP A 143 5.10 -12.00 13.45
N TRP A 144 4.81 -10.70 13.41
CA TRP A 144 5.24 -9.79 12.36
C TRP A 144 6.76 -9.53 12.32
N SER A 145 7.52 -9.99 13.33
CA SER A 145 8.98 -9.87 13.31
C SER A 145 9.64 -10.81 12.29
N LYS A 146 8.93 -11.85 11.89
CA LYS A 146 9.42 -12.92 11.00
C LYS A 146 9.56 -12.44 9.54
N SER A 147 10.18 -13.31 8.74
CA SER A 147 10.25 -13.13 7.29
C SER A 147 8.84 -13.18 6.63
N VAL A 148 8.71 -12.62 5.45
CA VAL A 148 7.44 -12.67 4.70
C VAL A 148 6.99 -14.12 4.46
N SER A 149 7.93 -15.03 4.20
CA SER A 149 7.63 -16.46 4.02
C SER A 149 7.15 -17.14 5.30
N ASP A 150 7.73 -16.81 6.46
CA ASP A 150 7.27 -17.35 7.74
C ASP A 150 5.89 -16.79 8.12
N ILE A 151 5.62 -15.52 7.77
CA ILE A 151 4.32 -14.91 7.95
C ILE A 151 3.28 -15.59 7.04
N ASP A 152 3.62 -15.95 5.79
CA ASP A 152 2.76 -16.75 4.92
C ASP A 152 2.37 -18.07 5.60
N SER A 153 3.33 -18.78 6.17
CA SER A 153 3.07 -20.06 6.88
C SER A 153 2.12 -19.90 8.08
N GLN A 154 2.27 -18.81 8.84
CA GLN A 154 1.37 -18.50 9.95
C GLN A 154 -0.05 -18.19 9.44
N LEU A 155 -0.17 -17.44 8.34
CA LEU A 155 -1.46 -17.12 7.73
C LEU A 155 -2.13 -18.37 7.16
N TYR A 156 -1.39 -19.26 6.49
CA TYR A 156 -1.94 -20.53 6.00
C TYR A 156 -2.54 -21.35 7.16
N SER A 157 -1.80 -21.46 8.27
CA SER A 157 -2.29 -22.14 9.47
C SER A 157 -3.51 -21.44 10.08
N LYS A 158 -3.47 -20.13 10.25
CA LYS A 158 -4.56 -19.31 10.83
C LYS A 158 -5.86 -19.47 10.04
N TYR A 159 -5.77 -19.52 8.72
CA TYR A 159 -6.94 -19.62 7.84
C TYR A 159 -7.29 -21.06 7.45
N GLY A 160 -6.55 -22.06 7.96
CA GLY A 160 -6.83 -23.48 7.78
C GLY A 160 -6.72 -23.93 6.33
N LEU A 161 -5.74 -23.41 5.58
CA LEU A 161 -5.51 -23.86 4.21
C LEU A 161 -5.08 -25.32 4.19
N SER A 162 -5.62 -26.09 3.25
CA SER A 162 -5.19 -27.47 2.99
C SER A 162 -3.80 -27.51 2.33
N ASP A 163 -3.15 -28.67 2.41
CA ASP A 163 -1.83 -28.87 1.78
C ASP A 163 -1.89 -28.59 0.27
N ASP A 164 -2.96 -28.99 -0.40
CA ASP A 164 -3.16 -28.75 -1.85
C ASP A 164 -3.26 -27.25 -2.18
N GLU A 165 -3.95 -26.46 -1.33
CA GLU A 165 -4.08 -25.01 -1.49
C GLU A 165 -2.74 -24.32 -1.24
N ILE A 166 -2.00 -24.76 -0.23
CA ILE A 166 -0.65 -24.25 0.08
C ILE A 166 0.29 -24.55 -1.10
N GLU A 167 0.32 -25.80 -1.58
CA GLU A 167 1.15 -26.19 -2.73
C GLU A 167 0.80 -25.35 -3.97
N PHE A 168 -0.49 -25.14 -4.23
CA PHE A 168 -0.94 -24.30 -5.33
C PHE A 168 -0.39 -22.87 -5.20
N ILE A 169 -0.49 -22.25 -4.03
CA ILE A 169 0.00 -20.89 -3.77
C ILE A 169 1.52 -20.82 -3.93
N GLU A 170 2.23 -21.75 -3.28
CA GLU A 170 3.69 -21.79 -3.29
C GLU A 170 4.27 -21.96 -4.70
N ARG A 171 3.62 -22.77 -5.53
CA ARG A 171 4.03 -23.06 -6.91
C ARG A 171 3.73 -21.91 -7.87
N ASN A 172 2.60 -21.23 -7.71
CA ASN A 172 2.12 -20.27 -8.70
C ASN A 172 2.41 -18.81 -8.35
N VAL A 173 2.66 -18.49 -7.07
CA VAL A 173 2.88 -17.12 -6.60
C VAL A 173 4.35 -16.91 -6.26
N LYS A 174 5.00 -15.99 -6.97
CA LYS A 174 6.41 -15.66 -6.72
C LYS A 174 6.57 -14.89 -5.41
N PRO A 175 7.65 -15.15 -4.63
CA PRO A 175 7.92 -14.40 -3.40
C PRO A 175 8.12 -12.89 -3.69
N MET A 176 7.85 -12.09 -2.67
CA MET A 176 8.04 -10.64 -2.68
C MET A 176 8.65 -10.22 -1.33
N ASP A 177 9.90 -9.85 -1.34
CA ASP A 177 10.66 -9.41 -0.16
C ASP A 177 10.51 -7.91 0.07
#